data_32c17f4ed671c7b6c3d1449108536a7b
#
_entry.id   32c17f4ed671c7b6c3d1449108536a7b
#
_cell.length_a   1.000
_cell.length_b   1.000
_cell.length_c   1.000
_cell.angle_alpha   90.00
_cell.angle_beta   90.00
_cell.angle_gamma   90.00
#
_symmetry.space_group_name_H-M   'P 1'
#
loop_
_entity.id
_entity.type
_entity.pdbx_description
1 polymer ?
#
loop_
_entity_poly.entity_id
_entity_poly.type
_entity_poly.pdbx_seq_one_letter_code
_entity_poly.pdbx_strand_id
1 'polypeptide(L)'
;FDLGGTKRVVTLLANELVKEHDVTIMVYQDRFKEDRNMYHMSEDIKVDFIDNNEFVNRHHTPAFCWRYLVQKLNAKYGIFNKEKYNDILADAIFPKKTREKWVKYLNEQNYDIIITTASLSLRLGMLAPELNAKTIGWQHNCYAGYLDVPNVVFWKQECLLQEYLPKLDRYIVLSDYDKRDYKKFLDIDTEVKINPR
;
A
#
# COMPACT_ATOMS: atom_id res chain seq x y z
N PHE A 1 -7.99 -13.05 9.87
CA PHE A 1 -8.15 -11.62 10.22
C PHE A 1 -7.79 -11.43 11.70
N ASP A 2 -6.65 -10.83 12.01
CA ASP A 2 -6.36 -10.39 13.38
C ASP A 2 -7.16 -9.12 13.70
N LEU A 3 -7.53 -8.94 14.98
CA LEU A 3 -8.20 -7.74 15.47
C LEU A 3 -7.35 -6.49 15.13
N GLY A 4 -7.87 -5.61 14.27
CA GLY A 4 -7.17 -4.40 13.86
C GLY A 4 -8.11 -3.35 13.29
N GLY A 5 -7.89 -2.07 13.65
CA GLY A 5 -8.74 -0.95 13.23
C GLY A 5 -8.87 -0.82 11.71
N THR A 6 -7.78 -1.03 10.97
CA THR A 6 -7.78 -0.96 9.50
C THR A 6 -8.72 -1.99 8.88
N LYS A 7 -8.71 -3.23 9.36
CA LYS A 7 -9.56 -4.31 8.82
C LYS A 7 -11.04 -4.02 9.05
N ARG A 8 -11.39 -3.56 10.25
CA ARG A 8 -12.77 -3.12 10.55
C ARG A 8 -13.22 -2.04 9.57
N VAL A 9 -12.42 -1.01 9.36
CA VAL A 9 -12.76 0.10 8.48
C VAL A 9 -12.89 -0.35 7.03
N VAL A 10 -11.99 -1.21 6.54
CA VAL A 10 -12.07 -1.79 5.20
C VAL A 10 -13.35 -2.60 5.02
N THR A 11 -13.70 -3.44 6.00
CA THR A 11 -14.94 -4.25 5.94
C THR A 11 -16.19 -3.36 5.97
N LEU A 12 -16.23 -2.33 6.82
CA LEU A 12 -17.37 -1.40 6.84
C LEU A 12 -17.51 -0.67 5.50
N LEU A 13 -16.42 -0.19 4.92
CA LEU A 13 -16.45 0.45 3.60
C LEU A 13 -16.92 -0.54 2.52
N ALA A 14 -16.38 -1.75 2.52
CA ALA A 14 -16.75 -2.78 1.54
C ALA A 14 -18.23 -3.16 1.64
N ASN A 15 -18.78 -3.27 2.86
CA ASN A 15 -20.21 -3.53 3.08
C ASN A 15 -21.11 -2.41 2.54
N GLU A 16 -20.67 -1.17 2.59
CA GLU A 16 -21.42 -0.07 1.99
C GLU A 16 -21.30 -0.07 0.46
N LEU A 17 -20.09 -0.27 -0.05
CA LEU A 17 -19.86 -0.25 -1.49
C LEU A 17 -20.54 -1.41 -2.23
N VAL A 18 -20.62 -2.60 -1.62
CA VAL A 18 -21.23 -3.78 -2.28
C VAL A 18 -22.71 -3.64 -2.55
N LYS A 19 -23.38 -2.67 -1.93
CA LYS A 19 -24.79 -2.36 -2.19
C LYS A 19 -25.05 -1.83 -3.62
N GLU A 20 -24.05 -1.23 -4.23
CA GLU A 20 -24.16 -0.55 -5.54
C GLU A 20 -23.03 -0.94 -6.51
N HIS A 21 -21.99 -1.67 -6.04
CA HIS A 21 -20.80 -1.99 -6.81
C HIS A 21 -20.37 -3.45 -6.62
N ASP A 22 -19.68 -3.99 -7.60
CA ASP A 22 -18.96 -5.27 -7.47
C ASP A 22 -17.68 -5.04 -6.65
N VAL A 23 -17.61 -5.63 -5.45
CA VAL A 23 -16.49 -5.43 -4.52
C VAL A 23 -15.67 -6.71 -4.37
N THR A 24 -14.37 -6.58 -4.55
CA THR A 24 -13.39 -7.65 -4.28
C THR A 24 -12.38 -7.19 -3.24
N ILE A 25 -12.25 -7.92 -2.14
CA ILE A 25 -11.17 -7.72 -1.17
C ILE A 25 -10.04 -8.67 -1.51
N MET A 26 -8.88 -8.12 -1.90
CA MET A 26 -7.66 -8.90 -2.09
C MET A 26 -6.91 -9.06 -0.77
N VAL A 27 -6.63 -10.30 -0.38
CA VAL A 27 -5.87 -10.65 0.81
C VAL A 27 -4.52 -11.20 0.41
N TYR A 28 -3.48 -10.49 0.84
CA TYR A 28 -2.09 -10.76 0.50
C TYR A 28 -1.39 -11.53 1.63
N GLN A 29 -1.89 -12.72 2.01
CA GLN A 29 -1.18 -13.61 2.97
C GLN A 29 -1.70 -15.04 2.94
N ASP A 30 -0.77 -16.02 2.97
CA ASP A 30 -1.03 -17.47 2.87
C ASP A 30 -1.67 -18.12 4.10
N ARG A 31 -1.98 -17.39 5.15
CA ARG A 31 -2.29 -18.02 6.46
C ARG A 31 -3.63 -17.64 7.08
N PHE A 32 -4.47 -16.89 6.42
CA PHE A 32 -5.74 -16.49 7.02
C PHE A 32 -6.91 -17.29 6.48
N LYS A 33 -7.56 -18.04 7.36
CA LYS A 33 -8.92 -18.47 7.11
C LYS A 33 -9.80 -17.23 7.05
N GLU A 34 -10.64 -17.17 6.03
CA GLU A 34 -11.69 -16.17 5.92
C GLU A 34 -12.61 -16.27 7.14
N ASP A 35 -12.64 -15.24 7.97
CA ASP A 35 -13.62 -15.10 9.04
C ASP A 35 -14.51 -13.90 8.75
N ARG A 36 -15.59 -14.16 8.02
CA ARG A 36 -16.60 -13.15 7.66
C ARG A 36 -17.37 -12.65 8.88
N ASN A 37 -17.43 -13.45 9.95
CA ASN A 37 -18.23 -13.13 11.14
C ASN A 37 -17.60 -12.01 11.96
N MET A 38 -16.27 -11.85 11.94
CA MET A 38 -15.55 -10.92 12.83
C MET A 38 -16.02 -9.47 12.69
N TYR A 39 -16.44 -9.04 11.49
CA TYR A 39 -16.92 -7.67 11.23
C TYR A 39 -18.22 -7.66 10.42
N HIS A 40 -18.98 -8.76 10.44
CA HIS A 40 -20.23 -8.90 9.67
C HIS A 40 -20.06 -8.59 8.18
N MET A 41 -19.00 -9.15 7.57
CA MET A 41 -18.73 -8.94 6.15
C MET A 41 -19.82 -9.59 5.29
N SER A 42 -20.39 -8.83 4.35
CA SER A 42 -21.42 -9.30 3.44
C SER A 42 -20.97 -10.52 2.62
N GLU A 43 -21.87 -11.45 2.38
CA GLU A 43 -21.67 -12.60 1.51
C GLU A 43 -21.44 -12.20 0.04
N ASP A 44 -21.93 -11.04 -0.38
CA ASP A 44 -21.80 -10.53 -1.74
C ASP A 44 -20.39 -10.00 -2.06
N ILE A 45 -19.55 -9.77 -1.03
CA ILE A 45 -18.16 -9.36 -1.21
C ILE A 45 -17.32 -10.55 -1.64
N LYS A 46 -16.66 -10.44 -2.79
CA LYS A 46 -15.67 -11.42 -3.21
C LYS A 46 -14.39 -11.27 -2.39
N VAL A 47 -13.81 -12.37 -1.97
CA VAL A 47 -12.49 -12.40 -1.29
C VAL A 47 -11.53 -13.20 -2.15
N ASP A 48 -10.47 -12.56 -2.61
CA ASP A 48 -9.43 -13.16 -3.44
C ASP A 48 -8.14 -13.28 -2.63
N PHE A 49 -7.61 -14.51 -2.53
CA PHE A 49 -6.38 -14.82 -1.81
C PHE A 49 -5.23 -14.92 -2.79
N ILE A 50 -4.32 -13.96 -2.73
CA ILE A 50 -3.16 -13.91 -3.60
C ILE A 50 -2.00 -14.65 -2.95
N ASP A 51 -1.52 -15.70 -3.61
CA ASP A 51 -0.31 -16.40 -3.18
C ASP A 51 0.91 -15.50 -3.35
N ASN A 52 1.52 -15.18 -2.21
CA ASN A 52 2.76 -14.41 -2.17
C ASN A 52 3.88 -15.04 -3.02
N ASN A 53 3.90 -16.36 -3.18
CA ASN A 53 4.96 -17.06 -3.87
C ASN A 53 4.91 -16.83 -5.39
N GLU A 54 3.74 -16.55 -5.96
CA GLU A 54 3.62 -16.22 -7.39
C GLU A 54 4.26 -14.87 -7.73
N PHE A 55 4.18 -13.92 -6.80
CA PHE A 55 4.64 -12.55 -7.03
C PHE A 55 6.02 -12.26 -6.43
N VAL A 56 6.38 -12.90 -5.32
CA VAL A 56 7.64 -12.68 -4.63
C VAL A 56 8.52 -13.90 -4.69
N ASN A 57 9.52 -13.86 -5.53
CA ASN A 57 10.54 -14.92 -5.60
C ASN A 57 11.42 -14.87 -4.34
N ARG A 58 11.12 -15.69 -3.33
CA ARG A 58 11.83 -15.75 -2.04
C ARG A 58 13.12 -16.57 -2.07
N HIS A 59 13.64 -16.90 -3.25
CA HIS A 59 14.90 -17.62 -3.35
C HIS A 59 16.07 -16.72 -2.94
N HIS A 60 17.04 -17.27 -2.21
CA HIS A 60 18.30 -16.63 -1.83
C HIS A 60 19.20 -16.43 -3.07
N THR A 61 18.76 -15.57 -3.98
CA THR A 61 19.54 -15.15 -5.13
C THR A 61 20.46 -13.99 -4.77
N PRO A 62 21.57 -13.77 -5.50
CA PRO A 62 22.42 -12.58 -5.30
C PRO A 62 21.61 -11.27 -5.33
N ALA A 63 20.59 -11.18 -6.21
CA ALA A 63 19.71 -10.04 -6.28
C ALA A 63 18.87 -9.86 -5.00
N PHE A 64 18.40 -10.95 -4.39
CA PHE A 64 17.71 -10.89 -3.10
C PHE A 64 18.64 -10.39 -1.99
N CYS A 65 19.87 -10.91 -1.92
CA CYS A 65 20.85 -10.47 -0.94
C CYS A 65 21.18 -8.98 -1.09
N TRP A 66 21.34 -8.50 -2.33
CA TRP A 66 21.56 -7.10 -2.62
C TRP A 66 20.39 -6.22 -2.15
N ARG A 67 19.15 -6.57 -2.50
CA ARG A 67 17.96 -5.81 -2.06
C ARG A 67 17.83 -5.77 -0.55
N TYR A 68 18.07 -6.89 0.12
CA TYR A 68 18.08 -6.95 1.57
C TYR A 68 19.14 -6.01 2.18
N LEU A 69 20.35 -6.00 1.61
CA LEU A 69 21.43 -5.10 2.05
C LEU A 69 21.04 -3.63 1.88
N VAL A 70 20.49 -3.25 0.71
CA VAL A 70 20.00 -1.89 0.44
C VAL A 70 18.97 -1.48 1.49
N GLN A 71 17.95 -2.32 1.74
CA GLN A 71 16.93 -2.03 2.75
C GLN A 71 17.52 -1.87 4.14
N LYS A 72 18.43 -2.75 4.57
CA LYS A 72 19.08 -2.68 5.89
C LYS A 72 19.95 -1.43 6.05
N LEU A 73 20.75 -1.10 5.06
CA LEU A 73 21.57 0.11 5.08
C LEU A 73 20.70 1.37 5.07
N ASN A 74 19.62 1.36 4.29
CA ASN A 74 18.70 2.49 4.30
C ASN A 74 17.98 2.63 5.64
N ALA A 75 17.45 1.56 6.20
CA ALA A 75 16.76 1.60 7.50
C ALA A 75 17.70 2.10 8.63
N LYS A 76 18.98 1.71 8.59
CA LYS A 76 19.94 2.12 9.61
C LYS A 76 20.47 3.54 9.41
N TYR A 77 20.85 3.89 8.18
CA TYR A 77 21.62 5.10 7.91
C TYR A 77 20.91 6.11 6.98
N GLY A 78 19.82 5.73 6.29
CA GLY A 78 19.15 6.58 5.31
C GLY A 78 19.95 6.82 4.03
N ILE A 79 20.92 5.95 3.70
CA ILE A 79 21.87 6.15 2.60
C ILE A 79 21.14 6.30 1.26
N PHE A 80 20.11 5.50 1.06
CA PHE A 80 19.35 5.45 -0.18
C PHE A 80 18.08 6.33 -0.17
N ASN A 81 17.79 7.00 0.94
CA ASN A 81 16.68 7.94 1.05
C ASN A 81 17.08 9.31 0.45
N LYS A 82 17.34 9.32 -0.84
CA LYS A 82 17.72 10.50 -1.63
C LYS A 82 17.23 10.29 -3.06
N GLU A 83 16.74 11.35 -3.69
CA GLU A 83 16.17 11.33 -5.05
C GLU A 83 17.02 10.52 -6.06
N LYS A 84 18.33 10.76 -6.10
CA LYS A 84 19.26 10.04 -7.00
C LYS A 84 19.35 8.52 -6.79
N TYR A 85 18.80 8.00 -5.71
CA TYR A 85 18.80 6.58 -5.37
C TYR A 85 17.39 5.97 -5.34
N ASN A 86 16.36 6.73 -5.75
CA ASN A 86 14.97 6.27 -5.70
C ASN A 86 14.76 4.95 -6.45
N ASP A 87 15.33 4.81 -7.65
CA ASP A 87 15.21 3.56 -8.41
C ASP A 87 15.81 2.35 -7.68
N ILE A 88 16.95 2.54 -7.03
CA ILE A 88 17.63 1.48 -6.26
C ILE A 88 16.78 1.07 -5.06
N LEU A 89 16.29 2.06 -4.31
CA LEU A 89 15.48 1.81 -3.12
C LEU A 89 14.12 1.24 -3.50
N ALA A 90 13.50 1.75 -4.56
CA ALA A 90 12.23 1.24 -5.10
C ALA A 90 12.35 -0.22 -5.53
N ASP A 91 13.41 -0.59 -6.30
CA ASP A 91 13.63 -1.98 -6.71
C ASP A 91 13.95 -2.88 -5.50
N ALA A 92 14.60 -2.36 -4.47
CA ALA A 92 14.87 -3.11 -3.26
C ALA A 92 13.58 -3.43 -2.47
N ILE A 93 12.63 -2.48 -2.39
CA ILE A 93 11.37 -2.62 -1.65
C ILE A 93 10.31 -3.37 -2.47
N PHE A 94 10.22 -3.05 -3.76
CA PHE A 94 9.23 -3.62 -4.68
C PHE A 94 9.85 -3.82 -6.06
N PRO A 95 10.45 -4.99 -6.32
CA PRO A 95 11.24 -5.28 -7.51
C PRO A 95 10.50 -5.05 -8.82
N LYS A 96 11.18 -4.51 -9.83
CA LYS A 96 10.58 -4.19 -11.14
C LYS A 96 9.82 -5.36 -11.75
N LYS A 97 10.41 -6.56 -11.78
CA LYS A 97 9.73 -7.78 -12.28
C LYS A 97 8.47 -8.13 -11.50
N THR A 98 8.44 -7.82 -10.21
CA THR A 98 7.24 -8.03 -9.38
C THR A 98 6.19 -6.97 -9.71
N ARG A 99 6.60 -5.72 -9.92
CA ARG A 99 5.68 -4.64 -10.36
C ARG A 99 5.03 -4.97 -11.70
N GLU A 100 5.81 -5.40 -12.69
CA GLU A 100 5.31 -5.81 -14.01
C GLU A 100 4.25 -6.94 -13.92
N LYS A 101 4.48 -7.94 -13.06
CA LYS A 101 3.50 -9.00 -12.80
C LYS A 101 2.21 -8.46 -12.18
N TRP A 102 2.33 -7.57 -11.21
CA TRP A 102 1.18 -6.95 -10.56
C TRP A 102 0.38 -6.07 -11.51
N VAL A 103 1.03 -5.25 -12.33
CA VAL A 103 0.38 -4.43 -13.35
C VAL A 103 -0.42 -5.33 -14.31
N LYS A 104 0.22 -6.39 -14.84
CA LYS A 104 -0.47 -7.35 -15.72
C LYS A 104 -1.69 -7.95 -15.03
N TYR A 105 -1.52 -8.52 -13.83
CA TYR A 105 -2.60 -9.15 -13.08
C TYR A 105 -3.76 -8.18 -12.81
N LEU A 106 -3.48 -6.98 -12.29
CA LEU A 106 -4.51 -6.02 -11.94
C LEU A 106 -5.26 -5.50 -13.18
N ASN A 107 -4.56 -5.27 -14.30
CA ASN A 107 -5.22 -4.85 -15.55
C ASN A 107 -6.09 -5.96 -16.16
N GLU A 108 -5.73 -7.24 -15.99
CA GLU A 108 -6.54 -8.38 -16.42
C GLU A 108 -7.86 -8.52 -15.63
N GLN A 109 -7.92 -8.00 -14.39
CA GLN A 109 -9.14 -8.02 -13.58
C GLN A 109 -10.18 -6.97 -14.02
N ASN A 110 -9.77 -5.97 -14.81
CA ASN A 110 -10.63 -4.88 -15.29
C ASN A 110 -11.35 -4.11 -14.16
N TYR A 111 -10.67 -3.85 -13.05
CA TYR A 111 -11.22 -3.01 -11.99
C TYR A 111 -11.32 -1.55 -12.44
N ASP A 112 -12.41 -0.87 -12.09
CA ASP A 112 -12.55 0.58 -12.29
C ASP A 112 -11.75 1.37 -11.26
N ILE A 113 -11.69 0.88 -10.01
CA ILE A 113 -11.04 1.54 -8.89
C ILE A 113 -10.27 0.51 -8.06
N ILE A 114 -9.04 0.84 -7.70
CA ILE A 114 -8.21 0.08 -6.76
C ILE A 114 -7.92 0.94 -5.54
N ILE A 115 -8.32 0.45 -4.36
CA ILE A 115 -8.06 1.12 -3.08
C ILE A 115 -7.07 0.29 -2.28
N THR A 116 -6.01 0.92 -1.82
CA THR A 116 -5.04 0.27 -0.93
C THR A 116 -4.95 0.98 0.40
N THR A 117 -4.54 0.24 1.42
CA THR A 117 -4.40 0.76 2.78
C THR A 117 -2.96 0.74 3.26
N ALA A 118 -2.63 1.67 4.13
CA ALA A 118 -1.34 1.73 4.84
C ALA A 118 -0.12 1.66 3.88
N SER A 119 0.78 0.72 4.14
CA SER A 119 2.03 0.55 3.37
C SER A 119 1.84 0.15 1.91
N LEU A 120 0.69 -0.41 1.56
CA LEU A 120 0.39 -0.79 0.18
C LEU A 120 0.16 0.44 -0.71
N SER A 121 -0.16 1.60 -0.14
CA SER A 121 -0.34 2.84 -0.91
C SER A 121 0.92 3.27 -1.66
N LEU A 122 2.10 3.11 -1.04
CA LEU A 122 3.37 3.37 -1.75
C LEU A 122 3.56 2.41 -2.94
N ARG A 123 3.26 1.11 -2.74
CA ARG A 123 3.35 0.12 -3.82
C ARG A 123 2.35 0.41 -4.93
N LEU A 124 1.12 0.78 -4.58
CA LEU A 124 0.13 1.19 -5.58
C LEU A 124 0.60 2.42 -6.37
N GLY A 125 1.19 3.41 -5.70
CA GLY A 125 1.79 4.58 -6.37
C GLY A 125 2.90 4.20 -7.37
N MET A 126 3.68 3.14 -7.08
CA MET A 126 4.67 2.61 -8.02
C MET A 126 4.05 1.92 -9.23
N LEU A 127 2.81 1.42 -9.14
CA LEU A 127 2.08 0.76 -10.22
C LEU A 127 1.17 1.71 -10.99
N ALA A 128 0.67 2.75 -10.34
CA ALA A 128 -0.40 3.63 -10.81
C ALA A 128 -0.24 4.13 -12.25
N PRO A 129 0.98 4.53 -12.72
CA PRO A 129 1.14 5.01 -14.09
C PRO A 129 0.85 3.97 -15.19
N GLU A 130 0.86 2.68 -14.84
CA GLU A 130 0.68 1.57 -15.78
C GLU A 130 -0.67 0.85 -15.58
N LEU A 131 -1.49 1.30 -14.61
CA LEU A 131 -2.81 0.71 -14.33
C LEU A 131 -3.92 1.41 -15.12
N ASN A 132 -4.88 0.61 -15.61
CA ASN A 132 -6.08 1.12 -16.25
C ASN A 132 -7.12 1.65 -15.24
N ALA A 133 -7.05 1.20 -13.99
CA ALA A 133 -7.95 1.56 -12.92
C ALA A 133 -7.58 2.89 -12.27
N LYS A 134 -8.56 3.60 -11.69
CA LYS A 134 -8.32 4.70 -10.76
C LYS A 134 -7.69 4.18 -9.47
N THR A 135 -6.74 4.91 -8.93
CA THR A 135 -5.92 4.47 -7.81
C THR A 135 -6.09 5.35 -6.58
N ILE A 136 -6.44 4.75 -5.46
CA ILE A 136 -6.65 5.46 -4.19
C ILE A 136 -5.79 4.82 -3.11
N GLY A 137 -4.89 5.61 -2.53
CA GLY A 137 -4.17 5.24 -1.31
C GLY A 137 -4.91 5.77 -0.08
N TRP A 138 -5.11 4.95 0.94
CA TRP A 138 -5.79 5.35 2.17
C TRP A 138 -4.94 5.05 3.40
N GLN A 139 -4.53 6.10 4.08
CA GLN A 139 -3.74 6.00 5.30
C GLN A 139 -4.62 5.72 6.51
N HIS A 140 -4.16 4.81 7.38
CA HIS A 140 -4.87 4.41 8.59
C HIS A 140 -4.09 4.69 9.89
N ASN A 141 -3.00 5.45 9.80
CA ASN A 141 -2.23 5.90 10.95
C ASN A 141 -1.82 7.37 10.73
N CYS A 142 -1.39 8.08 11.76
CA CYS A 142 -0.89 9.44 11.61
C CYS A 142 0.47 9.48 10.88
N TYR A 143 0.81 10.65 10.32
CA TYR A 143 2.09 10.90 9.65
C TYR A 143 3.27 10.46 10.54
N ALA A 144 3.34 10.96 11.77
CA ALA A 144 4.41 10.63 12.70
C ALA A 144 4.51 9.13 13.00
N GLY A 145 3.38 8.41 13.09
CA GLY A 145 3.35 6.97 13.33
C GLY A 145 3.95 6.16 12.19
N TYR A 146 3.99 6.70 10.96
CA TYR A 146 4.58 6.02 9.81
C TYR A 146 6.02 6.46 9.50
N LEU A 147 6.39 7.68 9.76
CA LEU A 147 7.64 8.27 9.30
C LEU A 147 8.63 8.57 10.43
N ASP A 148 8.14 8.92 11.63
CA ASP A 148 9.01 9.34 12.73
C ASP A 148 9.38 8.21 13.70
N VAL A 149 8.75 7.03 13.55
CA VAL A 149 9.04 5.88 14.40
C VAL A 149 10.09 4.99 13.73
N PRO A 150 11.24 4.73 14.38
CA PRO A 150 12.30 3.91 13.80
C PRO A 150 11.82 2.50 13.40
N ASN A 151 12.21 2.06 12.21
CA ASN A 151 11.89 0.74 11.63
C ASN A 151 10.40 0.45 11.42
N VAL A 152 9.53 1.46 11.48
CA VAL A 152 8.14 1.34 11.07
C VAL A 152 8.01 1.63 9.57
N VAL A 153 6.84 1.45 9.03
CA VAL A 153 6.48 1.27 7.62
C VAL A 153 7.26 2.11 6.60
N PHE A 154 7.33 3.43 6.80
CA PHE A 154 7.98 4.36 5.86
C PHE A 154 9.25 5.01 6.41
N TRP A 155 9.80 4.44 7.48
CA TRP A 155 11.04 4.93 8.07
C TRP A 155 12.15 5.08 7.04
N LYS A 156 12.65 6.31 6.87
CA LYS A 156 13.69 6.68 5.89
C LYS A 156 13.33 6.33 4.44
N GLN A 157 12.07 6.57 4.05
CA GLN A 157 11.56 6.38 2.70
C GLN A 157 10.86 7.63 2.14
N GLU A 158 11.13 8.80 2.71
CA GLU A 158 10.48 10.07 2.35
C GLU A 158 10.60 10.37 0.86
N CYS A 159 11.79 10.15 0.26
CA CYS A 159 12.01 10.37 -1.17
C CYS A 159 11.13 9.46 -2.05
N LEU A 160 10.88 8.23 -1.63
CA LEU A 160 9.96 7.35 -2.36
C LEU A 160 8.51 7.83 -2.24
N LEU A 161 8.10 8.30 -1.05
CA LEU A 161 6.76 8.83 -0.86
C LEU A 161 6.55 10.07 -1.74
N GLN A 162 7.52 10.99 -1.76
CA GLN A 162 7.50 12.19 -2.59
C GLN A 162 7.39 11.86 -4.08
N GLU A 163 8.02 10.80 -4.55
CA GLU A 163 7.99 10.42 -5.95
C GLU A 163 6.73 9.65 -6.35
N TYR A 164 6.27 8.72 -5.50
CA TYR A 164 5.25 7.75 -5.93
C TYR A 164 3.84 8.04 -5.41
N LEU A 165 3.65 8.67 -4.24
CA LEU A 165 2.30 8.98 -3.77
C LEU A 165 1.56 10.00 -4.66
N PRO A 166 2.22 11.03 -5.24
CA PRO A 166 1.54 11.94 -6.17
C PRO A 166 1.11 11.29 -7.49
N LYS A 167 1.55 10.06 -7.79
CA LYS A 167 1.11 9.30 -8.98
C LYS A 167 -0.23 8.61 -8.78
N LEU A 168 -0.73 8.54 -7.55
CA LEU A 168 -2.09 8.09 -7.24
C LEU A 168 -3.10 9.14 -7.68
N ASP A 169 -4.27 8.71 -8.14
CA ASP A 169 -5.38 9.65 -8.41
C ASP A 169 -5.82 10.37 -7.14
N ARG A 170 -5.78 9.67 -5.98
CA ARG A 170 -6.07 10.27 -4.66
C ARG A 170 -5.22 9.63 -3.57
N TYR A 171 -4.80 10.46 -2.60
CA TYR A 171 -4.22 9.98 -1.36
C TYR A 171 -4.99 10.51 -0.18
N ILE A 172 -5.59 9.62 0.60
CA ILE A 172 -6.52 9.93 1.70
C ILE A 172 -5.80 9.79 3.04
N VAL A 173 -5.96 10.80 3.88
CA VAL A 173 -5.47 10.83 5.28
C VAL A 173 -6.65 11.02 6.23
N LEU A 174 -6.43 10.77 7.53
CA LEU A 174 -7.51 10.74 8.53
C LEU A 174 -7.81 12.08 9.18
N SER A 175 -6.92 13.08 9.07
CA SER A 175 -7.08 14.36 9.75
C SER A 175 -6.45 15.52 8.97
N ASP A 176 -6.93 16.72 9.25
CA ASP A 176 -6.30 17.96 8.76
C ASP A 176 -4.88 18.14 9.29
N TYR A 177 -4.57 17.53 10.43
CA TYR A 177 -3.21 17.53 10.98
C TYR A 177 -2.27 16.75 10.06
N ASP A 178 -2.64 15.51 9.70
CA ASP A 178 -1.87 14.69 8.75
C ASP A 178 -1.74 15.38 7.38
N LYS A 179 -2.84 15.97 6.89
CA LYS A 179 -2.81 16.73 5.61
C LYS A 179 -1.76 17.85 5.66
N ARG A 180 -1.69 18.59 6.75
CA ARG A 180 -0.67 19.67 6.93
C ARG A 180 0.74 19.10 7.00
N ASP A 181 0.94 17.98 7.69
CA ASP A 181 2.27 17.37 7.83
C ASP A 181 2.75 16.79 6.51
N TYR A 182 1.90 16.07 5.75
CA TYR A 182 2.25 15.61 4.40
C TYR A 182 2.62 16.77 3.48
N LYS A 183 1.85 17.87 3.50
CA LYS A 183 2.18 19.06 2.70
C LYS A 183 3.46 19.73 3.16
N LYS A 184 3.64 19.92 4.47
CA LYS A 184 4.79 20.62 5.05
C LYS A 184 6.11 19.89 4.85
N PHE A 185 6.13 18.57 5.08
CA PHE A 185 7.39 17.81 5.13
C PHE A 185 7.70 17.08 3.82
N LEU A 186 6.70 16.72 3.04
CA LEU A 186 6.87 15.96 1.80
C LEU A 186 6.39 16.69 0.56
N ASP A 187 5.73 17.84 0.70
CA ASP A 187 5.05 18.58 -0.39
C ASP A 187 4.01 17.72 -1.14
N ILE A 188 3.33 16.83 -0.44
CA ILE A 188 2.29 15.97 -1.00
C ILE A 188 0.90 16.52 -0.66
N ASP A 189 0.06 16.70 -1.68
CA ASP A 189 -1.34 17.06 -1.51
C ASP A 189 -2.17 15.81 -1.16
N THR A 190 -3.03 15.94 -0.15
CA THR A 190 -3.84 14.83 0.39
C THR A 190 -5.29 15.27 0.61
N GLU A 191 -6.21 14.31 0.62
CA GLU A 191 -7.60 14.51 0.98
C GLU A 191 -7.89 13.98 2.38
N VAL A 192 -8.70 14.71 3.16
CA VAL A 192 -9.12 14.25 4.50
C VAL A 192 -10.42 13.50 4.40
N LYS A 193 -10.43 12.24 4.86
CA LYS A 193 -11.64 11.45 5.08
C LYS A 193 -11.54 10.74 6.43
N ILE A 194 -12.53 11.01 7.30
CA ILE A 194 -12.62 10.37 8.60
C ILE A 194 -13.10 8.93 8.43
N ASN A 195 -12.53 8.00 9.20
CA ASN A 195 -12.98 6.61 9.19
C ASN A 195 -14.46 6.50 9.57
N PRO A 196 -15.23 5.60 8.93
CA PRO A 196 -16.59 5.31 9.34
C PRO A 196 -16.63 4.80 10.78
N ARG A 197 -17.65 5.21 11.50
CA ARG A 197 -17.87 4.82 12.92
C ARG A 197 -18.65 3.52 13.03
#